data_4694cc80f836cee98654f6da489c6732
#
_entry.id   4694cc80f836cee98654f6da489c6732
#
_cell.length_a   1.000
_cell.length_b   1.000
_cell.length_c   1.000
_cell.angle_alpha   90.00
_cell.angle_beta   90.00
_cell.angle_gamma   90.00
#
_symmetry.space_group_name_H-M   'P 1'
#
loop_
_entity.id
_entity.type
_entity.pdbx_description
1 polymer ?
#
loop_
_entity_poly.entity_id
_entity_poly.type
_entity_poly.pdbx_seq_one_letter_code
_entity_poly.pdbx_strand_id
1 'polypeptide(L)'
;MKRQKIKRYRFSVTQNTRRRRAARPLKAVGVVLVCLCLLTGAVFGIYKAIQSKTTGWHGEGLHRYYISPTTGTRAQGLYEINYKLYYFGSNNFLKVGWIEENGYVGYANADGELTQGDAKKDGKCY
;
A
#
# COMPACT_ATOMS: atom_id res chain seq x y z
N MET A 1 79.30 -53.82 13.50
CA MET A 1 78.23 -52.91 13.89
C MET A 1 77.53 -52.36 12.63
N LYS A 2 76.35 -52.82 12.35
CA LYS A 2 75.58 -52.34 11.23
C LYS A 2 74.75 -51.15 11.67
N ARG A 3 75.01 -49.97 11.14
CA ARG A 3 74.18 -48.78 11.35
C ARG A 3 72.86 -48.94 10.59
N GLN A 4 71.78 -49.07 11.31
CA GLN A 4 70.45 -49.03 10.74
C GLN A 4 70.14 -47.60 10.28
N LYS A 5 69.90 -47.38 9.01
CA LYS A 5 69.36 -46.12 8.45
C LYS A 5 67.92 -46.02 8.86
N ILE A 6 67.60 -45.13 9.77
CA ILE A 6 66.23 -44.74 10.06
C ILE A 6 65.72 -43.94 8.87
N LYS A 7 64.82 -44.55 8.10
CA LYS A 7 64.08 -43.84 7.06
C LYS A 7 63.14 -42.85 7.77
N ARG A 8 63.45 -41.58 7.72
CA ARG A 8 62.53 -40.55 8.10
C ARG A 8 61.43 -40.50 7.06
N TYR A 9 60.29 -41.03 7.38
CA TYR A 9 59.09 -40.79 6.61
C TYR A 9 58.70 -39.33 6.82
N ARG A 10 58.88 -38.53 5.78
CA ARG A 10 58.40 -37.16 5.76
C ARG A 10 56.89 -37.26 5.55
N PHE A 11 56.16 -37.07 6.63
CA PHE A 11 54.72 -36.95 6.59
C PHE A 11 54.41 -35.58 5.90
N SER A 12 54.18 -35.62 4.61
CA SER A 12 53.66 -34.44 3.89
C SER A 12 52.18 -34.37 4.19
N VAL A 13 51.83 -33.64 5.23
CA VAL A 13 50.45 -33.24 5.44
C VAL A 13 50.09 -32.29 4.34
N THR A 14 49.36 -32.80 3.38
CA THR A 14 48.74 -31.97 2.34
C THR A 14 47.74 -31.06 2.96
N GLN A 15 48.21 -29.88 3.32
CA GLN A 15 47.36 -28.75 3.82
C GLN A 15 46.53 -28.13 2.70
N ASN A 16 46.08 -28.91 1.72
CA ASN A 16 45.50 -28.30 0.52
C ASN A 16 43.96 -28.36 0.42
N THR A 17 43.28 -28.76 1.49
CA THR A 17 41.82 -28.90 1.41
C THR A 17 41.05 -27.81 2.17
N ARG A 18 41.74 -26.93 2.89
CA ARG A 18 41.02 -25.95 3.72
C ARG A 18 40.87 -24.52 3.13
N ARG A 19 41.57 -24.22 2.04
CA ARG A 19 41.52 -22.85 1.49
C ARG A 19 40.42 -22.59 0.44
N ARG A 20 39.71 -23.61 -0.01
CA ARG A 20 38.69 -23.44 -1.05
C ARG A 20 37.28 -23.13 -0.58
N ARG A 21 37.02 -23.16 0.73
CA ARG A 21 35.65 -22.95 1.26
C ARG A 21 35.36 -21.54 1.78
N ALA A 22 36.36 -20.69 1.98
CA ALA A 22 36.16 -19.38 2.62
C ALA A 22 35.81 -18.24 1.64
N ALA A 23 36.00 -18.41 0.35
CA ALA A 23 35.85 -17.30 -0.61
C ALA A 23 34.48 -17.24 -1.32
N ARG A 24 33.62 -18.22 -1.15
CA ARG A 24 32.35 -18.30 -1.88
C ARG A 24 31.09 -17.74 -1.19
N PRO A 25 30.95 -17.66 0.13
CA PRO A 25 29.68 -17.25 0.72
C PRO A 25 29.38 -15.76 0.62
N LEU A 26 30.41 -14.89 0.61
CA LEU A 26 30.21 -13.44 0.62
C LEU A 26 29.62 -12.89 -0.69
N LYS A 27 30.01 -13.44 -1.84
CA LYS A 27 29.46 -13.01 -3.13
C LYS A 27 28.03 -13.53 -3.36
N ALA A 28 27.74 -14.76 -2.93
CA ALA A 28 26.41 -15.35 -3.06
C ALA A 28 25.39 -14.68 -2.11
N VAL A 29 25.79 -14.33 -0.90
CA VAL A 29 24.94 -13.61 0.06
C VAL A 29 24.60 -12.21 -0.45
N GLY A 30 25.55 -11.48 -1.02
CA GLY A 30 25.32 -10.17 -1.62
C GLY A 30 24.31 -10.21 -2.78
N VAL A 31 24.43 -11.20 -3.67
CA VAL A 31 23.50 -11.38 -4.80
C VAL A 31 22.09 -11.73 -4.31
N VAL A 32 21.96 -12.61 -3.31
CA VAL A 32 20.65 -12.98 -2.74
C VAL A 32 19.99 -11.78 -2.07
N LEU A 33 20.71 -10.96 -1.31
CA LEU A 33 20.18 -9.74 -0.70
C LEU A 33 19.72 -8.72 -1.73
N VAL A 34 20.47 -8.51 -2.80
CA VAL A 34 20.07 -7.62 -3.90
C VAL A 34 18.82 -8.14 -4.61
N CYS A 35 18.73 -9.43 -4.88
CA CYS A 35 17.52 -10.04 -5.47
C CYS A 35 16.30 -9.89 -4.56
N LEU A 36 16.43 -10.09 -3.25
CA LEU A 36 15.34 -9.88 -2.28
C LEU A 36 14.89 -8.42 -2.23
N CYS A 37 15.80 -7.45 -2.25
CA CYS A 37 15.46 -6.03 -2.31
C CYS A 37 14.72 -5.65 -3.60
N LEU A 38 15.11 -6.21 -4.74
CA LEU A 38 14.44 -5.97 -6.03
C LEU A 38 13.03 -6.57 -6.04
N LEU A 39 12.83 -7.77 -5.51
CA LEU A 39 11.52 -8.42 -5.43
C LEU A 39 10.58 -7.68 -4.49
N THR A 40 11.03 -7.25 -3.33
CA THR A 40 10.21 -6.49 -2.37
C THR A 40 9.84 -5.11 -2.92
N GLY A 41 10.76 -4.43 -3.59
CA GLY A 41 10.50 -3.15 -4.23
C GLY A 41 9.48 -3.25 -5.38
N ALA A 42 9.56 -4.29 -6.20
CA ALA A 42 8.61 -4.55 -7.28
C ALA A 42 7.20 -4.86 -6.76
N VAL A 43 7.08 -5.70 -5.74
CA VAL A 43 5.78 -6.03 -5.10
C VAL A 43 5.15 -4.79 -4.46
N PHE A 44 5.93 -3.98 -3.77
CA PHE A 44 5.43 -2.75 -3.15
C PHE A 44 4.99 -1.71 -4.19
N GLY A 45 5.71 -1.56 -5.29
CA GLY A 45 5.34 -0.69 -6.40
C GLY A 45 4.04 -1.13 -7.10
N ILE A 46 3.86 -2.43 -7.32
CA ILE A 46 2.62 -3.01 -7.87
C ILE A 46 1.45 -2.81 -6.91
N TYR A 47 1.65 -3.01 -5.63
CA TYR A 47 0.62 -2.80 -4.60
C TYR A 47 0.12 -1.35 -4.58
N LYS A 48 1.01 -0.36 -4.61
CA LYS A 48 0.63 1.06 -4.72
C LYS A 48 -0.10 1.38 -6.03
N ALA A 49 0.35 0.84 -7.15
CA ALA A 49 -0.29 1.05 -8.45
C ALA A 49 -1.71 0.47 -8.51
N ILE A 50 -1.95 -0.67 -7.87
CA ILE A 50 -3.29 -1.28 -7.79
C ILE A 50 -4.19 -0.44 -6.88
N GLN A 51 -3.70 0.03 -5.75
CA GLN A 51 -4.47 0.87 -4.83
C GLN A 51 -4.89 2.21 -5.47
N SER A 52 -4.00 2.83 -6.24
CA SER A 52 -4.32 4.10 -6.91
C SER A 52 -5.38 3.96 -8.00
N LYS A 53 -5.59 2.77 -8.56
CA LYS A 53 -6.64 2.51 -9.57
C LYS A 53 -8.02 2.22 -8.96
N THR A 54 -8.06 1.77 -7.71
CA THR A 54 -9.31 1.36 -7.04
C THR A 54 -9.82 2.36 -6.02
N THR A 55 -9.02 3.37 -5.66
CA THR A 55 -9.39 4.40 -4.67
C THR A 55 -9.73 5.72 -5.34
N GLY A 56 -10.55 6.53 -4.69
CA GLY A 56 -10.96 7.83 -5.18
C GLY A 56 -12.36 7.83 -5.80
N TRP A 57 -12.61 8.81 -6.66
CA TRP A 57 -13.90 9.00 -7.31
C TRP A 57 -14.15 8.00 -8.43
N HIS A 58 -15.36 7.45 -8.46
CA HIS A 58 -15.85 6.52 -9.47
C HIS A 58 -17.30 6.83 -9.87
N GLY A 59 -17.69 6.36 -11.03
CA GLY A 59 -19.03 6.54 -11.56
C GLY A 59 -19.27 7.93 -12.15
N GLU A 60 -20.46 8.15 -12.71
CA GLU A 60 -20.87 9.39 -13.34
C GLU A 60 -22.29 9.80 -12.90
N GLY A 61 -22.58 11.09 -12.96
CA GLY A 61 -23.89 11.64 -12.65
C GLY A 61 -24.38 11.27 -11.24
N LEU A 62 -25.58 10.71 -11.14
CA LEU A 62 -26.20 10.32 -9.87
C LEU A 62 -25.64 9.02 -9.27
N HIS A 63 -24.77 8.31 -9.98
CA HIS A 63 -24.15 7.08 -9.53
C HIS A 63 -22.67 7.27 -9.13
N ARG A 64 -22.28 8.49 -8.81
CA ARG A 64 -20.94 8.79 -8.31
C ARG A 64 -20.76 8.26 -6.90
N TYR A 65 -19.64 7.62 -6.66
CA TYR A 65 -19.25 7.13 -5.34
C TYR A 65 -17.75 7.34 -5.11
N TYR A 66 -17.33 7.30 -3.88
CA TYR A 66 -15.93 7.49 -3.49
C TYR A 66 -15.43 6.27 -2.72
N ILE A 67 -14.27 5.75 -3.12
CA ILE A 67 -13.58 4.68 -2.39
C ILE A 67 -12.47 5.31 -1.55
N SER A 68 -12.59 5.19 -0.24
CA SER A 68 -11.62 5.72 0.71
C SER A 68 -10.25 5.08 0.52
N PRO A 69 -9.18 5.87 0.37
CA PRO A 69 -7.83 5.34 0.30
C PRO A 69 -7.36 4.71 1.61
N THR A 70 -7.99 5.07 2.72
CA THR A 70 -7.64 4.57 4.05
C THR A 70 -8.26 3.21 4.36
N THR A 71 -9.53 3.02 3.97
CA THR A 71 -10.29 1.80 4.29
C THR A 71 -10.48 0.87 3.11
N GLY A 72 -10.33 1.38 1.87
CA GLY A 72 -10.61 0.64 0.64
C GLY A 72 -12.11 0.36 0.42
N THR A 73 -13.00 0.98 1.21
CA THR A 73 -14.45 0.81 1.13
C THR A 73 -15.11 2.06 0.56
N ARG A 74 -16.36 1.91 0.09
CA ARG A 74 -17.17 3.05 -0.38
C ARG A 74 -17.54 3.93 0.80
N ALA A 75 -17.42 5.25 0.60
CA ALA A 75 -17.86 6.24 1.58
C ALA A 75 -19.39 6.16 1.80
N GLN A 76 -19.82 6.41 3.03
CA GLN A 76 -21.22 6.45 3.42
C GLN A 76 -21.43 7.56 4.46
N GLY A 77 -22.54 8.26 4.37
CA GLY A 77 -22.84 9.39 5.26
C GLY A 77 -22.01 10.62 4.93
N LEU A 78 -21.76 11.43 5.94
CA LEU A 78 -20.95 12.65 5.83
C LEU A 78 -19.47 12.28 5.68
N TYR A 79 -18.83 12.75 4.62
CA TYR A 79 -17.45 12.41 4.30
C TYR A 79 -16.67 13.62 3.79
N GLU A 80 -15.46 13.84 4.32
CA GLU A 80 -14.57 14.92 3.88
C GLU A 80 -13.56 14.41 2.86
N ILE A 81 -13.48 15.10 1.71
CA ILE A 81 -12.53 14.81 0.64
C ILE A 81 -11.90 16.13 0.20
N ASN A 82 -10.59 16.27 0.33
CA ASN A 82 -9.84 17.47 -0.04
C ASN A 82 -10.41 18.77 0.57
N TYR A 83 -10.69 18.76 1.87
CA TYR A 83 -11.28 19.89 2.62
C TYR A 83 -12.69 20.33 2.17
N LYS A 84 -13.38 19.46 1.44
CA LYS A 84 -14.77 19.64 1.03
C LYS A 84 -15.63 18.53 1.62
N LEU A 85 -16.82 18.88 2.05
CA LEU A 85 -17.76 17.93 2.63
C LEU A 85 -18.72 17.42 1.56
N TYR A 86 -18.95 16.12 1.60
CA TYR A 86 -19.88 15.40 0.73
C TYR A 86 -20.79 14.52 1.56
N TYR A 87 -21.95 14.20 1.05
CA TYR A 87 -22.84 13.23 1.65
C TYR A 87 -23.13 12.08 0.71
N PHE A 88 -22.85 10.87 1.19
CA PHE A 88 -23.13 9.63 0.47
C PHE A 88 -24.31 8.93 1.15
N GLY A 89 -25.34 8.63 0.40
CA GLY A 89 -26.54 8.00 0.92
C GLY A 89 -26.30 6.58 1.43
N SER A 90 -27.34 5.97 1.96
CA SER A 90 -27.33 4.56 2.42
C SER A 90 -26.98 3.57 1.30
N ASN A 91 -27.19 3.95 0.04
CA ASN A 91 -26.77 3.22 -1.16
C ASN A 91 -25.31 3.46 -1.57
N ASN A 92 -24.53 4.22 -0.79
CA ASN A 92 -23.15 4.60 -1.05
C ASN A 92 -22.91 5.49 -2.29
N PHE A 93 -23.98 6.12 -2.82
CA PHE A 93 -23.85 7.10 -3.90
C PHE A 93 -23.91 8.53 -3.38
N LEU A 94 -23.22 9.42 -4.11
CA LEU A 94 -23.19 10.84 -3.82
C LEU A 94 -24.60 11.44 -3.92
N LYS A 95 -25.00 12.21 -2.92
CA LYS A 95 -26.25 12.96 -2.90
C LYS A 95 -26.01 14.38 -3.40
N VAL A 96 -26.96 14.89 -4.16
CA VAL A 96 -26.98 16.23 -4.73
C VAL A 96 -28.32 16.89 -4.42
N GLY A 97 -28.36 18.18 -4.18
CA GLY A 97 -29.56 18.91 -3.79
C GLY A 97 -29.87 18.80 -2.31
N TRP A 98 -31.15 18.84 -1.95
CA TRP A 98 -31.58 18.67 -0.57
C TRP A 98 -31.39 17.24 -0.10
N ILE A 99 -30.77 17.11 1.05
CA ILE A 99 -30.48 15.81 1.69
C ILE A 99 -31.21 15.81 3.03
N GLU A 100 -32.03 14.80 3.23
CA GLU A 100 -32.72 14.52 4.48
C GLU A 100 -32.69 13.00 4.68
N GLU A 101 -31.66 12.52 5.33
CA GLU A 101 -31.43 11.08 5.51
C GLU A 101 -30.68 10.83 6.82
N ASN A 102 -31.08 9.82 7.56
CA ASN A 102 -30.43 9.40 8.80
C ASN A 102 -30.28 10.53 9.86
N GLY A 103 -31.21 11.47 9.91
CA GLY A 103 -31.16 12.62 10.82
C GLY A 103 -30.25 13.77 10.36
N TYR A 104 -29.62 13.64 9.20
CA TYR A 104 -28.87 14.72 8.57
C TYR A 104 -29.77 15.52 7.63
N VAL A 105 -29.72 16.84 7.75
CA VAL A 105 -30.40 17.78 6.85
C VAL A 105 -29.37 18.76 6.30
N GLY A 106 -29.28 18.88 4.99
CA GLY A 106 -28.31 19.75 4.34
C GLY A 106 -28.60 19.94 2.87
N TYR A 107 -27.80 20.76 2.23
CA TYR A 107 -27.88 21.00 0.79
C TYR A 107 -26.51 20.82 0.14
N ALA A 108 -26.48 20.00 -0.93
CA ALA A 108 -25.31 19.83 -1.76
C ALA A 108 -25.52 20.51 -3.12
N ASN A 109 -24.48 21.18 -3.62
CA ASN A 109 -24.51 21.80 -4.93
C ASN A 109 -24.49 20.74 -6.06
N ALA A 110 -24.48 21.18 -7.34
CA ALA A 110 -24.47 20.30 -8.49
C ALA A 110 -23.26 19.33 -8.53
N ASP A 111 -22.15 19.71 -7.92
CA ASP A 111 -20.94 18.88 -7.79
C ASP A 111 -21.01 17.91 -6.60
N GLY A 112 -22.02 18.04 -5.77
CA GLY A 112 -22.22 17.25 -4.54
C GLY A 112 -21.51 17.80 -3.32
N GLU A 113 -20.91 19.00 -3.40
CA GLU A 113 -20.27 19.64 -2.26
C GLU A 113 -21.36 20.22 -1.33
N LEU A 114 -21.28 19.90 -0.06
CA LEU A 114 -22.16 20.47 0.95
C LEU A 114 -21.87 21.95 1.14
N THR A 115 -22.90 22.78 1.03
CA THR A 115 -22.77 24.20 1.31
C THR A 115 -22.79 24.42 2.82
N GLN A 116 -21.74 25.06 3.33
CA GLN A 116 -21.74 25.56 4.70
C GLN A 116 -22.38 26.94 4.70
N GLY A 117 -23.48 27.09 5.40
CA GLY A 117 -24.18 28.36 5.51
C GLY A 117 -25.70 28.21 5.40
N ASP A 118 -26.38 29.33 5.34
CA ASP A 118 -27.84 29.47 5.42
C ASP A 118 -28.59 28.84 4.24
N ALA A 119 -28.56 27.51 4.08
CA ALA A 119 -29.46 26.82 3.19
C ALA A 119 -30.88 26.88 3.78
N LYS A 120 -31.81 27.57 3.11
CA LYS A 120 -33.21 27.68 3.55
C LYS A 120 -34.07 26.63 2.86
N LYS A 121 -34.75 25.82 3.67
CA LYS A 121 -35.82 24.94 3.25
C LYS A 121 -37.04 25.21 4.13
N ASP A 122 -38.20 25.48 3.53
CA ASP A 122 -39.46 25.69 4.22
C ASP A 122 -39.38 26.81 5.32
N GLY A 123 -38.56 27.86 5.05
CA GLY A 123 -38.35 28.98 5.98
C GLY A 123 -37.42 28.68 7.16
N LYS A 124 -36.81 27.52 7.23
CA LYS A 124 -35.80 27.16 8.22
C LYS A 124 -34.40 27.19 7.62
N CYS A 125 -33.44 27.69 8.40
CA CYS A 125 -32.00 27.61 8.05
C CYS A 125 -31.41 26.30 8.57
N TYR A 126 -30.55 25.69 7.79
CA TYR A 126 -29.87 24.44 8.12
C TYR A 126 -28.36 24.58 7.95
#